data_5a2cb93a5fbfbf7cff016a591d35e4b6
#
_entry.id   5a2cb93a5fbfbf7cff016a591d35e4b6
#
_cell.length_a   1.000
_cell.length_b   1.000
_cell.length_c   1.000
_cell.angle_alpha   90.00
_cell.angle_beta   90.00
_cell.angle_gamma   90.00
#
_symmetry.space_group_name_H-M   'P 1'
#
loop_
_entity.id
_entity.type
_entity.pdbx_description
1 polymer ?
#
loop_
_entity_poly.entity_id
_entity_poly.type
_entity_poly.pdbx_seq_one_letter_code
_entity_poly.pdbx_strand_id
1 'polypeptide(L)'
;MERVGPLATIQDLGRPGWFDSGVGTAGAADRASLRLANRLVGNPEGAAGIEVLLGGLELVAQRHVTVAVTGASAPVTVDDRPMGPASVLEMEEGQRLRMGYAATGLRTYVAVRGGIEVAPVLGSRSRDTLSGIGPDPLRSGDLLPVGKPPRSWPIVDVAPVPALGNDLLTVRAVPGPRADWFADAAALFAGEWSVSSDTDRIGARLDRRSGPDLRRSVPGELPTEGMALGSVQVPPSGQPVVFLADHPITGGYPVIAVVVDADVDTVAQARPGQALRFRRIE
;
A
#
# COMPACT_ATOMS: atom_id res chain seq x y z
N MET A 1 -5.16 19.35 -9.34
CA MET A 1 -5.63 18.77 -8.05
C MET A 1 -6.43 19.82 -7.28
N GLU A 2 -7.61 19.53 -6.80
CA GLU A 2 -8.38 20.47 -5.98
C GLU A 2 -8.35 20.09 -4.50
N ARG A 3 -8.38 18.81 -4.21
CA ARG A 3 -8.26 18.27 -2.85
C ARG A 3 -7.53 16.94 -2.87
N VAL A 4 -6.73 16.66 -1.85
CA VAL A 4 -5.86 15.47 -1.81
C VAL A 4 -6.22 14.48 -0.70
N GLY A 5 -7.22 14.80 0.14
CA GLY A 5 -7.54 13.98 1.32
C GLY A 5 -6.43 14.04 2.39
N PRO A 6 -6.35 13.02 3.26
CA PRO A 6 -5.32 12.97 4.31
C PRO A 6 -3.90 12.85 3.75
N LEU A 7 -3.71 12.05 2.71
CA LEU A 7 -2.43 11.88 2.01
C LEU A 7 -2.68 11.34 0.60
N ALA A 8 -2.06 11.97 -0.39
CA ALA A 8 -1.99 11.45 -1.75
C ALA A 8 -0.53 11.52 -2.25
N THR A 9 -0.03 10.43 -2.80
CA THR A 9 1.35 10.32 -3.30
C THR A 9 1.38 9.69 -4.68
N ILE A 10 2.40 10.02 -5.47
CA ILE A 10 2.66 9.31 -6.73
C ILE A 10 3.39 8.02 -6.39
N GLN A 11 2.88 6.91 -6.93
CA GLN A 11 3.44 5.58 -6.73
C GLN A 11 3.47 4.79 -8.04
N ASP A 12 4.59 4.09 -8.27
CA ASP A 12 4.76 3.04 -9.24
C ASP A 12 5.11 1.71 -8.53
N LEU A 13 5.84 0.79 -9.11
CA LEU A 13 6.27 -0.44 -8.43
C LEU A 13 7.61 -0.30 -7.70
N GLY A 14 8.09 0.94 -7.53
CA GLY A 14 9.29 1.24 -6.75
C GLY A 14 10.60 1.16 -7.54
N ARG A 15 11.72 1.25 -6.81
CA ARG A 15 13.11 1.32 -7.31
C ARG A 15 13.96 0.15 -6.82
N PRO A 16 13.78 -1.06 -7.37
CA PRO A 16 14.58 -2.22 -6.97
C PRO A 16 16.05 -2.05 -7.37
N GLY A 17 16.95 -2.78 -6.67
CA GLY A 17 18.38 -2.86 -7.03
C GLY A 17 19.27 -1.81 -6.37
N TRP A 18 18.78 -1.06 -5.40
CA TRP A 18 19.56 -0.01 -4.71
C TRP A 18 19.85 -0.32 -3.24
N PHE A 19 19.58 -1.54 -2.77
CA PHE A 19 19.82 -1.92 -1.36
C PHE A 19 21.29 -1.72 -0.95
N ASP A 20 22.24 -2.07 -1.81
CA ASP A 20 23.68 -1.89 -1.54
C ASP A 20 24.07 -0.41 -1.40
N SER A 21 23.24 0.49 -1.90
CA SER A 21 23.40 1.95 -1.79
C SER A 21 22.58 2.55 -0.63
N GLY A 22 21.97 1.72 0.20
CA GLY A 22 21.18 2.18 1.33
C GLY A 22 19.76 2.66 0.97
N VAL A 23 19.25 2.34 -0.22
CA VAL A 23 17.94 2.83 -0.69
C VAL A 23 16.95 1.69 -0.81
N GLY A 24 15.79 1.83 -0.13
CA GLY A 24 14.68 0.89 -0.18
C GLY A 24 13.93 0.93 -1.52
N THR A 25 13.14 -0.12 -1.77
CA THR A 25 12.37 -0.22 -3.02
C THR A 25 11.24 0.80 -3.07
N ALA A 26 10.54 1.03 -1.96
CA ALA A 26 9.31 1.82 -1.91
C ALA A 26 8.24 1.30 -2.90
N GLY A 27 7.43 2.21 -3.49
CA GLY A 27 6.38 1.85 -4.43
C GLY A 27 5.00 1.75 -3.80
N ALA A 28 4.00 1.35 -4.57
CA ALA A 28 2.64 1.16 -4.09
C ALA A 28 2.60 0.20 -2.90
N ALA A 29 1.88 0.56 -1.85
CA ALA A 29 1.73 -0.28 -0.66
C ALA A 29 0.85 -1.51 -0.95
N ASP A 30 -0.21 -1.35 -1.77
CA ASP A 30 -0.99 -2.43 -2.38
C ASP A 30 -0.68 -2.46 -3.88
N ARG A 31 0.31 -3.28 -4.24
CA ARG A 31 0.81 -3.41 -5.61
C ARG A 31 -0.23 -4.02 -6.54
N ALA A 32 -1.05 -4.94 -6.02
CA ALA A 32 -2.09 -5.61 -6.80
C ALA A 32 -3.14 -4.61 -7.29
N SER A 33 -3.58 -3.69 -6.43
CA SER A 33 -4.54 -2.66 -6.79
C SER A 33 -3.96 -1.67 -7.82
N LEU A 34 -2.71 -1.21 -7.65
CA LEU A 34 -2.07 -0.33 -8.66
C LEU A 34 -1.94 -1.03 -10.01
N ARG A 35 -1.50 -2.29 -10.04
CA ARG A 35 -1.39 -3.08 -11.27
C ARG A 35 -2.75 -3.23 -11.95
N LEU A 36 -3.80 -3.50 -11.17
CA LEU A 36 -5.15 -3.63 -11.71
C LEU A 36 -5.63 -2.31 -12.33
N ALA A 37 -5.47 -1.17 -11.65
CA ALA A 37 -5.82 0.14 -12.19
C ALA A 37 -5.10 0.41 -13.52
N ASN A 38 -3.80 0.12 -13.58
CA ASN A 38 -3.01 0.29 -14.80
C ASN A 38 -3.47 -0.66 -15.94
N ARG A 39 -3.77 -1.92 -15.64
CA ARG A 39 -4.31 -2.86 -16.64
C ARG A 39 -5.63 -2.38 -17.21
N LEU A 40 -6.53 -1.86 -16.39
CA LEU A 40 -7.84 -1.35 -16.82
C LEU A 40 -7.71 -0.20 -17.84
N VAL A 41 -6.75 0.69 -17.66
CA VAL A 41 -6.51 1.79 -18.62
C VAL A 41 -5.48 1.43 -19.70
N GLY A 42 -5.04 0.16 -19.77
CA GLY A 42 -4.10 -0.34 -20.77
C GLY A 42 -2.66 0.17 -20.60
N ASN A 43 -2.29 0.65 -19.45
CA ASN A 43 -0.91 1.02 -19.13
C ASN A 43 -0.04 -0.23 -18.85
N PRO A 44 1.28 -0.14 -18.97
CA PRO A 44 2.19 -1.06 -18.28
C PRO A 44 1.84 -1.13 -16.79
N GLU A 45 1.89 -2.30 -16.18
CA GLU A 45 1.50 -2.49 -14.75
C GLU A 45 2.26 -1.60 -13.77
N GLY A 46 3.50 -1.26 -14.10
CA GLY A 46 4.37 -0.39 -13.31
C GLY A 46 4.27 1.09 -13.66
N ALA A 47 3.31 1.53 -14.46
CA ALA A 47 3.12 2.95 -14.71
C ALA A 47 2.73 3.67 -13.41
N ALA A 48 3.25 4.91 -13.23
CA ALA A 48 2.95 5.68 -12.05
C ALA A 48 1.48 6.12 -12.02
N GLY A 49 0.86 5.97 -10.86
CA GLY A 49 -0.48 6.42 -10.52
C GLY A 49 -0.50 7.20 -9.20
N ILE A 50 -1.69 7.50 -8.72
CA ILE A 50 -1.89 8.19 -7.44
C ILE A 50 -2.36 7.16 -6.41
N GLU A 51 -1.65 7.03 -5.30
CA GLU A 51 -2.08 6.32 -4.10
C GLU A 51 -2.72 7.32 -3.15
N VAL A 52 -3.95 7.04 -2.70
CA VAL A 52 -4.74 7.92 -1.84
C VAL A 52 -5.08 7.20 -0.54
N LEU A 53 -4.71 7.78 0.58
CA LEU A 53 -5.03 7.26 1.91
C LEU A 53 -6.45 7.65 2.29
N LEU A 54 -7.30 6.66 2.65
CA LEU A 54 -8.68 6.82 3.10
C LEU A 54 -9.65 7.47 2.08
N GLY A 55 -9.18 8.12 1.05
CA GLY A 55 -10.02 8.86 0.09
C GLY A 55 -10.00 10.38 0.26
N GLY A 56 -11.06 11.07 -0.17
CA GLY A 56 -11.16 12.52 -0.10
C GLY A 56 -10.43 13.27 -1.22
N LEU A 57 -10.02 12.55 -2.29
CA LEU A 57 -9.36 13.13 -3.46
C LEU A 57 -10.38 13.85 -4.35
N GLU A 58 -9.98 14.99 -4.90
CA GLU A 58 -10.72 15.71 -5.93
C GLU A 58 -9.76 16.25 -7.00
N LEU A 59 -10.02 15.90 -8.25
CA LEU A 59 -9.22 16.34 -9.39
C LEU A 59 -10.10 16.78 -10.57
N VAL A 60 -9.57 17.67 -11.38
CA VAL A 60 -10.22 18.15 -12.61
C VAL A 60 -9.37 17.78 -13.80
N ALA A 61 -10.00 17.19 -14.80
CA ALA A 61 -9.35 16.90 -16.07
C ALA A 61 -9.05 18.20 -16.83
N GLN A 62 -7.80 18.40 -17.24
CA GLN A 62 -7.39 19.56 -18.05
C GLN A 62 -7.44 19.27 -19.55
N ARG A 63 -7.83 18.05 -19.91
CA ARG A 63 -8.09 17.55 -21.25
C ARG A 63 -8.84 16.24 -21.14
N HIS A 64 -9.31 15.67 -22.24
CA HIS A 64 -9.84 14.30 -22.25
C HIS A 64 -8.82 13.30 -21.68
N VAL A 65 -9.23 12.50 -20.70
CA VAL A 65 -8.43 11.45 -20.06
C VAL A 65 -9.26 10.23 -19.74
N THR A 66 -8.64 9.07 -19.80
CA THR A 66 -9.20 7.81 -19.32
C THR A 66 -8.56 7.46 -17.99
N VAL A 67 -9.36 7.16 -16.98
CA VAL A 67 -8.88 6.82 -15.63
C VAL A 67 -9.50 5.50 -15.15
N ALA A 68 -8.86 4.85 -14.21
CA ALA A 68 -9.45 3.75 -13.44
C ALA A 68 -9.13 3.94 -11.95
N VAL A 69 -10.09 3.54 -11.11
CA VAL A 69 -9.97 3.61 -9.65
C VAL A 69 -10.13 2.22 -9.06
N THR A 70 -9.17 1.79 -8.23
CA THR A 70 -9.11 0.46 -7.61
C THR A 70 -8.68 0.55 -6.14
N GLY A 71 -8.68 -0.57 -5.42
CA GLY A 71 -8.25 -0.64 -4.01
C GLY A 71 -9.40 -0.49 -3.04
N ALA A 72 -9.26 0.38 -2.05
CA ALA A 72 -10.26 0.59 -1.01
C ALA A 72 -11.64 1.01 -1.59
N SER A 73 -12.71 0.56 -0.93
CA SER A 73 -14.08 0.81 -1.36
C SER A 73 -14.51 2.25 -1.01
N ALA A 74 -14.09 3.20 -1.85
CA ALA A 74 -14.49 4.59 -1.77
C ALA A 74 -15.55 4.89 -2.83
N PRO A 75 -16.62 5.68 -2.53
CA PRO A 75 -17.53 6.15 -3.55
C PRO A 75 -16.80 7.13 -4.49
N VAL A 76 -16.93 6.92 -5.79
CA VAL A 76 -16.32 7.77 -6.83
C VAL A 76 -17.42 8.34 -7.70
N THR A 77 -17.35 9.64 -8.01
CA THR A 77 -18.25 10.30 -8.96
C THR A 77 -17.45 11.08 -10.00
N VAL A 78 -18.00 11.22 -11.20
CA VAL A 78 -17.57 12.19 -12.21
C VAL A 78 -18.73 13.12 -12.48
N ASP A 79 -18.58 14.42 -12.17
CA ASP A 79 -19.64 15.44 -12.20
C ASP A 79 -20.94 14.96 -11.53
N ASP A 80 -20.78 14.46 -10.28
CA ASP A 80 -21.84 13.92 -9.43
C ASP A 80 -22.53 12.63 -9.93
N ARG A 81 -22.08 12.07 -11.07
CA ARG A 81 -22.54 10.76 -11.55
C ARG A 81 -21.72 9.65 -10.88
N PRO A 82 -22.38 8.73 -10.14
CA PRO A 82 -21.66 7.64 -9.47
C PRO A 82 -21.03 6.67 -10.47
N MET A 83 -19.83 6.22 -10.12
CA MET A 83 -19.03 5.30 -10.92
C MET A 83 -18.89 3.95 -10.21
N GLY A 84 -18.86 2.87 -10.98
CA GLY A 84 -18.65 1.52 -10.44
C GLY A 84 -17.23 1.32 -9.91
N PRO A 85 -17.05 0.38 -8.96
CA PRO A 85 -15.71 0.01 -8.49
C PRO A 85 -14.92 -0.68 -9.62
N ALA A 86 -13.62 -0.47 -9.65
CA ALA A 86 -12.69 -1.08 -10.61
C ALA A 86 -13.19 -1.00 -12.08
N SER A 87 -13.71 0.15 -12.47
CA SER A 87 -14.20 0.45 -13.81
C SER A 87 -13.35 1.51 -14.51
N VAL A 88 -13.40 1.49 -15.83
CA VAL A 88 -12.80 2.52 -16.68
C VAL A 88 -13.74 3.72 -16.75
N LEU A 89 -13.20 4.91 -16.61
CA LEU A 89 -13.91 6.18 -16.59
C LEU A 89 -13.32 7.10 -17.66
N GLU A 90 -14.16 7.58 -18.58
CA GLU A 90 -13.78 8.65 -19.51
C GLU A 90 -14.14 9.99 -18.88
N MET A 91 -13.22 10.93 -18.95
CA MET A 91 -13.41 12.30 -18.46
C MET A 91 -13.04 13.30 -19.54
N GLU A 92 -13.97 14.19 -19.85
CA GLU A 92 -13.72 15.33 -20.74
C GLU A 92 -13.02 16.48 -19.98
N GLU A 93 -12.47 17.40 -20.74
CA GLU A 93 -11.88 18.62 -20.19
C GLU A 93 -12.89 19.37 -19.30
N GLY A 94 -12.44 19.78 -18.11
CA GLY A 94 -13.24 20.46 -17.12
C GLY A 94 -14.02 19.53 -16.19
N GLN A 95 -14.21 18.27 -16.53
CA GLN A 95 -14.92 17.34 -15.66
C GLN A 95 -14.13 17.02 -14.38
N ARG A 96 -14.89 16.78 -13.32
CA ARG A 96 -14.38 16.63 -11.97
C ARG A 96 -14.60 15.22 -11.44
N LEU A 97 -13.51 14.53 -11.09
CA LEU A 97 -13.56 13.31 -10.31
C LEU A 97 -13.52 13.65 -8.81
N ARG A 98 -14.50 13.15 -8.07
CA ARG A 98 -14.53 13.19 -6.61
C ARG A 98 -14.52 11.79 -6.04
N MET A 99 -13.62 11.57 -5.09
CA MET A 99 -13.52 10.35 -4.31
C MET A 99 -13.92 10.66 -2.87
N GLY A 100 -14.99 10.03 -2.39
CA GLY A 100 -15.37 10.09 -0.98
C GLY A 100 -14.43 9.29 -0.09
N TYR A 101 -14.75 9.19 1.19
CA TYR A 101 -13.97 8.36 2.11
C TYR A 101 -14.35 6.88 1.98
N ALA A 102 -13.33 6.02 2.01
CA ALA A 102 -13.51 4.59 1.89
C ALA A 102 -14.29 4.01 3.07
N ALA A 103 -15.27 3.16 2.80
CA ALA A 103 -15.99 2.41 3.83
C ALA A 103 -15.19 1.20 4.31
N THR A 104 -14.45 0.54 3.40
CA THR A 104 -13.58 -0.62 3.66
C THR A 104 -12.27 -0.49 2.91
N GLY A 105 -11.21 -1.08 3.44
CA GLY A 105 -9.85 -0.87 2.94
C GLY A 105 -9.29 0.50 3.33
N LEU A 106 -8.05 0.74 3.01
CA LEU A 106 -7.29 1.91 3.47
C LEU A 106 -6.77 2.77 2.32
N ARG A 107 -6.32 2.14 1.22
CA ARG A 107 -5.64 2.80 0.10
C ARG A 107 -6.38 2.60 -1.22
N THR A 108 -6.61 3.70 -1.91
CA THR A 108 -7.21 3.72 -3.25
C THR A 108 -6.17 4.16 -4.27
N TYR A 109 -6.22 3.59 -5.46
CA TYR A 109 -5.29 3.90 -6.56
C TYR A 109 -6.04 4.49 -7.73
N VAL A 110 -5.52 5.59 -8.26
CA VAL A 110 -6.01 6.22 -9.49
C VAL A 110 -4.93 6.09 -10.57
N ALA A 111 -5.20 5.29 -11.59
CA ALA A 111 -4.39 5.25 -12.79
C ALA A 111 -5.01 6.14 -13.88
N VAL A 112 -4.16 6.85 -14.60
CA VAL A 112 -4.54 7.62 -15.79
C VAL A 112 -3.87 6.98 -17.00
N ARG A 113 -4.60 6.81 -18.09
CA ARG A 113 -4.03 6.27 -19.33
C ARG A 113 -2.88 7.12 -19.83
N GLY A 114 -1.69 6.50 -19.97
CA GLY A 114 -0.42 7.17 -20.23
C GLY A 114 0.47 7.27 -18.99
N GLY A 115 -0.09 7.03 -17.77
CA GLY A 115 0.61 7.16 -16.50
C GLY A 115 0.89 8.61 -16.09
N ILE A 116 1.24 8.83 -14.84
CA ILE A 116 1.69 10.14 -14.33
C ILE A 116 3.17 10.31 -14.68
N GLU A 117 3.51 11.37 -15.42
CA GLU A 117 4.86 11.57 -15.98
C GLU A 117 5.65 12.64 -15.23
N VAL A 118 5.90 12.41 -13.94
CA VAL A 118 6.87 13.18 -13.15
C VAL A 118 8.29 12.64 -13.37
N ALA A 119 9.31 13.46 -13.08
CA ALA A 119 10.71 13.02 -13.20
C ALA A 119 11.00 11.81 -12.28
N PRO A 120 11.57 10.72 -12.81
CA PRO A 120 11.95 9.58 -11.98
C PRO A 120 13.20 9.88 -11.15
N VAL A 121 13.28 9.29 -9.96
CA VAL A 121 14.47 9.29 -9.11
C VAL A 121 14.92 7.84 -8.94
N LEU A 122 16.14 7.53 -9.30
CA LEU A 122 16.70 6.17 -9.30
C LEU A 122 15.81 5.16 -10.07
N GLY A 123 15.25 5.59 -11.19
CA GLY A 123 14.41 4.76 -12.06
C GLY A 123 12.94 4.64 -11.66
N SER A 124 12.49 5.24 -10.56
CA SER A 124 11.10 5.19 -10.07
C SER A 124 10.52 6.58 -9.86
N ARG A 125 9.20 6.69 -10.06
CA ARG A 125 8.40 7.88 -9.75
C ARG A 125 7.74 7.81 -8.37
N SER A 126 8.01 6.76 -7.59
CA SER A 126 7.41 6.59 -6.27
C SER A 126 7.98 7.54 -5.23
N ARG A 127 7.09 8.05 -4.38
CA ARG A 127 7.46 8.66 -3.11
C ARG A 127 7.79 7.58 -2.10
N ASP A 128 8.95 7.66 -1.48
CA ASP A 128 9.32 6.96 -0.27
C ASP A 128 9.14 7.91 0.91
N THR A 129 8.25 7.57 1.84
CA THR A 129 7.92 8.46 2.96
C THR A 129 8.93 8.39 4.09
N LEU A 130 9.71 7.30 4.19
CA LEU A 130 10.77 7.15 5.19
C LEU A 130 12.02 7.95 4.80
N SER A 131 12.53 7.75 3.59
CA SER A 131 13.77 8.38 3.11
C SER A 131 13.54 9.77 2.50
N GLY A 132 12.30 10.11 2.15
CA GLY A 132 11.97 11.34 1.46
C GLY A 132 12.34 11.34 -0.03
N ILE A 133 12.75 10.20 -0.60
CA ILE A 133 13.11 10.09 -2.02
C ILE A 133 11.85 10.07 -2.90
N GLY A 134 11.95 10.70 -4.07
CA GLY A 134 10.85 10.81 -5.04
C GLY A 134 10.05 12.11 -4.90
N PRO A 135 8.96 12.27 -5.67
CA PRO A 135 8.17 13.50 -5.67
C PRO A 135 7.51 13.75 -4.31
N ASP A 136 7.32 15.02 -3.97
CA ASP A 136 6.60 15.37 -2.73
C ASP A 136 5.16 14.86 -2.74
N PRO A 137 4.55 14.64 -1.55
CA PRO A 137 3.13 14.39 -1.45
C PRO A 137 2.32 15.47 -2.18
N LEU A 138 1.26 15.05 -2.86
CA LEU A 138 0.43 15.93 -3.66
C LEU A 138 -0.28 16.98 -2.79
N ARG A 139 -0.48 18.16 -3.37
CA ARG A 139 -1.16 19.30 -2.75
C ARG A 139 -2.25 19.84 -3.65
N SER A 140 -3.20 20.55 -3.06
CA SER A 140 -4.16 21.34 -3.84
C SER A 140 -3.40 22.36 -4.70
N GLY A 141 -3.81 22.49 -5.96
CA GLY A 141 -3.16 23.33 -6.97
C GLY A 141 -2.17 22.58 -7.86
N ASP A 142 -1.70 21.38 -7.49
CA ASP A 142 -0.75 20.62 -8.30
C ASP A 142 -1.34 20.25 -9.67
N LEU A 143 -0.50 20.40 -10.70
CA LEU A 143 -0.76 19.92 -12.05
C LEU A 143 0.08 18.66 -12.29
N LEU A 144 -0.60 17.57 -12.68
CA LEU A 144 0.04 16.29 -12.95
C LEU A 144 0.16 16.08 -14.46
N PRO A 145 1.38 16.03 -15.00
CA PRO A 145 1.57 15.68 -16.40
C PRO A 145 1.21 14.23 -16.63
N VAL A 146 0.45 13.97 -17.69
CA VAL A 146 0.07 12.63 -18.14
C VAL A 146 0.88 12.29 -19.38
N GLY A 147 1.51 11.13 -19.33
CA GLY A 147 2.35 10.62 -20.40
C GLY A 147 1.60 10.22 -21.66
N LYS A 148 2.35 9.71 -22.63
CA LYS A 148 1.78 9.26 -23.92
C LYS A 148 0.98 7.99 -23.71
N PRO A 149 -0.30 7.97 -24.15
CA PRO A 149 -1.13 6.78 -24.02
C PRO A 149 -0.60 5.62 -24.88
N PRO A 150 -0.69 4.36 -24.38
CA PRO A 150 -0.39 3.18 -25.17
C PRO A 150 -1.29 3.08 -26.41
N ARG A 151 -0.82 2.41 -27.46
CA ARG A 151 -1.61 2.24 -28.70
C ARG A 151 -2.75 1.24 -28.56
N SER A 152 -2.55 0.19 -27.75
CA SER A 152 -3.54 -0.86 -27.51
C SER A 152 -4.52 -0.46 -26.42
N TRP A 153 -5.77 -0.93 -26.57
CA TRP A 153 -6.80 -0.84 -25.54
C TRP A 153 -7.05 -2.21 -24.91
N PRO A 154 -7.29 -2.29 -23.60
CA PRO A 154 -7.79 -3.52 -22.99
C PRO A 154 -9.21 -3.81 -23.51
N ILE A 155 -9.59 -5.08 -23.47
CA ILE A 155 -10.94 -5.53 -23.86
C ILE A 155 -11.93 -5.53 -22.69
N VAL A 156 -11.53 -5.06 -21.51
CA VAL A 156 -12.30 -5.14 -20.26
C VAL A 156 -12.42 -3.75 -19.66
N ASP A 157 -13.67 -3.29 -19.51
CA ASP A 157 -13.98 -1.98 -18.92
C ASP A 157 -14.24 -2.05 -17.41
N VAL A 158 -14.46 -3.24 -16.85
CA VAL A 158 -14.74 -3.49 -15.45
C VAL A 158 -14.03 -4.77 -15.01
N ALA A 159 -13.34 -4.74 -13.88
CA ALA A 159 -12.77 -5.93 -13.26
C ALA A 159 -13.64 -6.42 -12.09
N PRO A 160 -14.00 -7.71 -12.04
CA PRO A 160 -14.61 -8.28 -10.86
C PRO A 160 -13.54 -8.37 -9.76
N VAL A 161 -13.68 -7.56 -8.72
CA VAL A 161 -12.80 -7.58 -7.55
C VAL A 161 -13.59 -8.01 -6.32
N PRO A 162 -13.05 -8.87 -5.46
CA PRO A 162 -13.66 -9.14 -4.16
C PRO A 162 -13.80 -7.85 -3.38
N ALA A 163 -14.95 -7.66 -2.73
CA ALA A 163 -15.13 -6.55 -1.82
C ALA A 163 -14.17 -6.70 -0.63
N LEU A 164 -13.44 -5.65 -0.31
CA LEU A 164 -12.67 -5.58 0.93
C LEU A 164 -13.66 -5.50 2.10
N GLY A 165 -13.53 -6.41 3.07
CA GLY A 165 -14.34 -6.40 4.29
C GLY A 165 -13.63 -5.68 5.43
N ASN A 166 -14.38 -5.41 6.51
CA ASN A 166 -13.84 -4.97 7.80
C ASN A 166 -13.70 -6.16 8.78
N ASP A 167 -13.91 -7.37 8.30
CA ASP A 167 -13.83 -8.60 9.08
C ASP A 167 -12.39 -8.95 9.45
N LEU A 168 -12.23 -10.05 10.15
CA LEU A 168 -10.94 -10.61 10.51
C LEU A 168 -10.09 -10.91 9.27
N LEU A 169 -8.97 -10.22 9.13
CA LEU A 169 -7.97 -10.51 8.10
C LEU A 169 -7.15 -11.73 8.52
N THR A 170 -7.01 -12.69 7.62
CA THR A 170 -6.08 -13.81 7.81
C THR A 170 -4.94 -13.70 6.82
N VAL A 171 -3.71 -13.54 7.31
CA VAL A 171 -2.51 -13.41 6.50
C VAL A 171 -1.57 -14.58 6.75
N ARG A 172 -1.02 -15.13 5.67
CA ARG A 172 -0.08 -16.25 5.72
C ARG A 172 1.31 -15.74 6.07
N ALA A 173 1.99 -16.46 6.97
CA ALA A 173 3.36 -16.13 7.31
C ALA A 173 4.18 -17.40 7.56
N VAL A 174 5.46 -17.33 7.20
CA VAL A 174 6.46 -18.34 7.56
C VAL A 174 7.20 -17.91 8.81
N PRO A 175 7.72 -18.84 9.64
CA PRO A 175 8.60 -18.50 10.75
C PRO A 175 9.81 -17.69 10.27
N GLY A 176 10.15 -16.65 11.01
CA GLY A 176 11.27 -15.77 10.68
C GLY A 176 12.62 -16.29 11.20
N PRO A 177 13.72 -15.66 10.78
CA PRO A 177 15.07 -16.11 11.15
C PRO A 177 15.40 -15.92 12.64
N ARG A 178 14.60 -15.15 13.37
CA ARG A 178 14.81 -14.87 14.81
C ARG A 178 13.62 -15.33 15.67
N ALA A 179 12.91 -16.37 15.23
CA ALA A 179 11.84 -16.99 16.00
C ALA A 179 12.37 -17.57 17.35
N ASP A 180 13.63 -18.00 17.39
CA ASP A 180 14.36 -18.49 18.57
C ASP A 180 14.60 -17.40 19.64
N TRP A 181 14.43 -16.14 19.32
CA TRP A 181 14.53 -15.02 20.28
C TRP A 181 13.29 -14.90 21.18
N PHE A 182 12.27 -15.71 20.96
CA PHE A 182 11.01 -15.66 21.71
C PHE A 182 10.84 -16.94 22.56
N ALA A 183 10.30 -16.77 23.75
CA ALA A 183 10.01 -17.90 24.66
C ALA A 183 9.05 -18.91 24.00
N ASP A 184 8.09 -18.39 23.23
CA ASP A 184 7.19 -19.16 22.38
C ASP A 184 6.85 -18.33 21.13
N ALA A 185 7.50 -18.62 20.02
CA ALA A 185 7.20 -17.95 18.76
C ALA A 185 5.81 -18.33 18.19
N ALA A 186 5.23 -19.45 18.62
CA ALA A 186 3.87 -19.85 18.21
C ALA A 186 2.82 -18.88 18.75
N ALA A 187 3.13 -18.12 19.81
CA ALA A 187 2.28 -17.06 20.34
C ALA A 187 1.87 -16.01 19.28
N LEU A 188 2.69 -15.76 18.24
CA LEU A 188 2.32 -14.89 17.13
C LEU A 188 1.09 -15.39 16.38
N PHE A 189 1.00 -16.70 16.19
CA PHE A 189 -0.03 -17.40 15.41
C PHE A 189 -1.23 -17.80 16.27
N ALA A 190 -1.11 -17.74 17.59
CA ALA A 190 -2.13 -18.14 18.56
C ALA A 190 -2.96 -16.95 19.01
N GLY A 191 -4.02 -16.63 18.30
CA GLY A 191 -4.94 -15.55 18.64
C GLY A 191 -5.04 -14.46 17.59
N GLU A 192 -5.47 -13.28 18.02
CA GLU A 192 -5.76 -12.17 17.13
C GLU A 192 -5.01 -10.91 17.54
N TRP A 193 -4.74 -10.11 16.54
CA TRP A 193 -4.13 -8.79 16.64
C TRP A 193 -5.11 -7.73 16.18
N SER A 194 -4.94 -6.50 16.60
CA SER A 194 -5.64 -5.32 16.10
C SER A 194 -4.64 -4.39 15.44
N VAL A 195 -4.97 -3.90 14.25
CA VAL A 195 -4.13 -2.90 13.57
C VAL A 195 -4.19 -1.59 14.36
N SER A 196 -3.03 -1.06 14.74
CA SER A 196 -2.90 0.18 15.50
C SER A 196 -3.16 1.42 14.64
N SER A 197 -3.54 2.52 15.27
CA SER A 197 -3.63 3.84 14.62
C SER A 197 -2.28 4.37 14.12
N ASP A 198 -1.17 3.88 14.68
CA ASP A 198 0.19 4.29 14.33
C ASP A 198 0.73 3.55 13.09
N THR A 199 -0.16 2.98 12.30
CA THR A 199 0.15 2.31 11.05
C THR A 199 0.32 3.33 9.92
N ASP A 200 1.39 3.17 9.13
CA ASP A 200 1.74 4.03 8.00
C ASP A 200 2.21 3.21 6.77
N ARG A 201 3.01 3.81 5.89
CA ARG A 201 3.61 3.12 4.74
C ARG A 201 4.89 2.33 5.08
N ILE A 202 5.48 2.60 6.26
CA ILE A 202 6.67 1.91 6.76
C ILE A 202 6.28 0.54 7.32
N GLY A 203 5.17 0.50 8.10
CA GLY A 203 4.72 -0.74 8.68
C GLY A 203 3.36 -0.67 9.36
N ALA A 204 2.68 -1.81 9.39
CA ALA A 204 1.46 -2.00 10.16
C ALA A 204 1.83 -2.47 11.58
N ARG A 205 1.59 -1.61 12.57
CA ARG A 205 1.76 -1.92 13.98
C ARG A 205 0.56 -2.69 14.50
N LEU A 206 0.81 -3.69 15.34
CA LEU A 206 -0.24 -4.61 15.78
C LEU A 206 -0.32 -4.66 17.30
N ASP A 207 -1.48 -4.35 17.84
CA ASP A 207 -1.78 -4.51 19.26
C ASP A 207 -2.37 -5.89 19.53
N ARG A 208 -2.03 -6.52 20.66
CA ARG A 208 -2.60 -7.80 21.05
C ARG A 208 -4.09 -7.65 21.35
N ARG A 209 -4.93 -8.41 20.65
CA ARG A 209 -6.38 -8.46 20.87
C ARG A 209 -6.80 -9.69 21.70
N SER A 210 -6.20 -10.85 21.40
CA SER A 210 -6.46 -12.11 22.13
C SER A 210 -5.29 -13.07 21.99
N GLY A 211 -5.22 -14.07 22.86
CA GLY A 211 -4.17 -15.09 22.85
C GLY A 211 -3.00 -14.78 23.80
N PRO A 212 -1.96 -15.61 23.81
CA PRO A 212 -0.83 -15.49 24.73
C PRO A 212 0.05 -14.30 24.39
N ASP A 213 0.73 -13.74 25.41
CA ASP A 213 1.71 -12.68 25.23
C ASP A 213 2.90 -13.13 24.39
N LEU A 214 3.36 -12.25 23.53
CA LEU A 214 4.59 -12.43 22.78
C LEU A 214 5.78 -11.92 23.61
N ARG A 215 6.57 -12.84 24.18
CA ARG A 215 7.67 -12.51 25.09
C ARG A 215 9.01 -12.85 24.50
N ARG A 216 9.92 -11.89 24.46
CA ARG A 216 11.32 -12.13 24.12
C ARG A 216 12.00 -12.92 25.23
N SER A 217 12.77 -13.96 24.88
CA SER A 217 13.59 -14.77 25.79
C SER A 217 15.05 -14.32 25.80
N VAL A 218 15.53 -13.71 24.70
CA VAL A 218 16.89 -13.18 24.60
C VAL A 218 16.87 -11.68 24.90
N PRO A 219 17.57 -11.24 25.95
CA PRO A 219 17.70 -9.81 26.27
C PRO A 219 18.68 -9.11 25.33
N GLY A 220 18.58 -7.77 25.28
CA GLY A 220 19.52 -6.94 24.50
C GLY A 220 19.05 -6.64 23.07
N GLU A 221 19.92 -5.99 22.33
CA GLU A 221 19.71 -5.62 20.94
C GLU A 221 20.33 -6.66 20.01
N LEU A 222 19.66 -6.89 18.89
CA LEU A 222 20.18 -7.70 17.81
C LEU A 222 21.18 -6.85 17.00
N PRO A 223 22.32 -7.40 16.57
CA PRO A 223 23.12 -6.75 15.53
C PRO A 223 22.25 -6.42 14.32
N THR A 224 22.51 -5.28 13.69
CA THR A 224 21.73 -4.81 12.55
C THR A 224 21.73 -5.86 11.43
N GLU A 225 20.54 -6.22 10.97
CA GLU A 225 20.31 -7.19 9.89
C GLU A 225 19.54 -6.55 8.73
N GLY A 226 19.62 -7.16 7.53
CA GLY A 226 18.80 -6.77 6.39
C GLY A 226 17.32 -7.06 6.64
N MET A 227 16.46 -6.12 6.27
CA MET A 227 15.01 -6.25 6.40
C MET A 227 14.35 -6.46 5.05
N ALA A 228 13.37 -7.35 4.99
CA ALA A 228 12.57 -7.61 3.81
C ALA A 228 11.15 -7.09 3.97
N LEU A 229 10.50 -6.79 2.86
CA LEU A 229 9.06 -6.52 2.81
C LEU A 229 8.30 -7.70 3.45
N GLY A 230 7.30 -7.39 4.27
CA GLY A 230 6.50 -8.39 4.99
C GLY A 230 7.17 -8.97 6.25
N SER A 231 8.41 -8.58 6.59
CA SER A 231 9.02 -8.97 7.87
C SER A 231 8.16 -8.52 9.03
N VAL A 232 7.92 -9.42 9.99
CA VAL A 232 7.23 -9.13 11.25
C VAL A 232 8.29 -8.93 12.32
N GLN A 233 8.64 -7.68 12.56
CA GLN A 233 9.65 -7.29 13.53
C GLN A 233 9.02 -7.02 14.89
N VAL A 234 9.66 -7.44 15.98
CA VAL A 234 9.15 -7.25 17.35
C VAL A 234 10.14 -6.45 18.19
N PRO A 235 9.86 -5.17 18.45
CA PRO A 235 10.66 -4.33 19.34
C PRO A 235 10.52 -4.78 20.81
N PRO A 236 11.32 -4.20 21.75
CA PRO A 236 11.23 -4.54 23.17
C PRO A 236 9.85 -4.35 23.80
N SER A 237 9.01 -3.49 23.24
CA SER A 237 7.62 -3.31 23.68
C SER A 237 6.74 -4.56 23.51
N GLY A 238 7.18 -5.53 22.69
CA GLY A 238 6.37 -6.70 22.35
C GLY A 238 5.31 -6.45 21.28
N GLN A 239 5.22 -5.25 20.70
CA GLN A 239 4.27 -4.87 19.66
C GLN A 239 4.82 -5.25 18.28
N PRO A 240 4.27 -6.25 17.57
CA PRO A 240 4.74 -6.60 16.23
C PRO A 240 4.49 -5.50 15.22
N VAL A 241 5.41 -5.35 14.26
CA VAL A 241 5.29 -4.45 13.12
C VAL A 241 5.49 -5.27 11.85
N VAL A 242 4.47 -5.31 10.99
CA VAL A 242 4.59 -5.91 9.64
C VAL A 242 5.13 -4.84 8.70
N PHE A 243 6.32 -5.03 8.16
CA PHE A 243 6.93 -4.06 7.24
C PHE A 243 6.19 -3.96 5.91
N LEU A 244 5.93 -2.72 5.48
CA LEU A 244 5.26 -2.37 4.24
C LEU A 244 6.24 -1.72 3.25
N ALA A 245 5.72 -1.04 2.23
CA ALA A 245 6.49 -0.56 1.07
C ALA A 245 7.70 0.31 1.43
N ASP A 246 7.58 1.21 2.40
CA ASP A 246 8.64 2.16 2.76
C ASP A 246 9.45 1.70 3.99
N HIS A 247 9.50 0.37 4.24
CA HIS A 247 10.25 -0.18 5.39
C HIS A 247 11.75 0.16 5.31
N PRO A 248 12.43 0.27 6.47
CA PRO A 248 13.88 0.42 6.49
C PRO A 248 14.55 -0.84 5.90
N ILE A 249 15.65 -0.65 5.20
CA ILE A 249 16.42 -1.77 4.61
C ILE A 249 17.22 -2.58 5.64
N THR A 250 17.43 -2.00 6.82
CA THR A 250 18.11 -2.66 7.95
C THR A 250 17.37 -2.38 9.26
N GLY A 251 17.51 -3.29 10.23
CA GLY A 251 16.90 -3.14 11.55
C GLY A 251 17.61 -3.95 12.61
N GLY A 252 17.44 -3.58 13.88
CA GLY A 252 18.10 -4.20 15.04
C GLY A 252 17.13 -4.93 15.99
N TYR A 253 15.92 -5.26 15.54
CA TYR A 253 14.98 -6.05 16.34
C TYR A 253 14.66 -7.38 15.67
N PRO A 254 14.39 -8.44 16.44
CA PRO A 254 14.18 -9.78 15.88
C PRO A 254 12.96 -9.85 14.97
N VAL A 255 13.15 -10.46 13.80
CA VAL A 255 12.09 -10.83 12.86
C VAL A 255 11.56 -12.22 13.22
N ILE A 256 10.36 -12.27 13.80
CA ILE A 256 9.71 -13.51 14.27
C ILE A 256 9.06 -14.31 13.15
N ALA A 257 8.57 -13.62 12.12
CA ALA A 257 7.90 -14.22 10.97
C ALA A 257 8.07 -13.33 9.73
N VAL A 258 7.77 -13.87 8.56
CA VAL A 258 7.67 -13.10 7.31
C VAL A 258 6.32 -13.39 6.66
N VAL A 259 5.53 -12.36 6.40
CA VAL A 259 4.26 -12.44 5.68
C VAL A 259 4.54 -12.79 4.21
N VAL A 260 3.76 -13.70 3.65
CA VAL A 260 3.84 -14.07 2.23
C VAL A 260 3.61 -12.82 1.36
N ASP A 261 4.41 -12.65 0.33
CA ASP A 261 4.43 -11.46 -0.52
C ASP A 261 3.03 -11.06 -1.04
N ALA A 262 2.23 -12.04 -1.47
CA ALA A 262 0.86 -11.80 -1.94
C ALA A 262 -0.11 -11.31 -0.85
N ASP A 263 0.19 -11.54 0.43
CA ASP A 263 -0.67 -11.13 1.54
C ASP A 263 -0.24 -9.76 2.12
N VAL A 264 0.94 -9.25 1.75
CA VAL A 264 1.40 -7.92 2.17
C VAL A 264 0.47 -6.82 1.65
N ASP A 265 -0.02 -6.95 0.41
CA ASP A 265 -0.99 -6.04 -0.18
C ASP A 265 -2.30 -5.99 0.65
N THR A 266 -2.73 -7.15 1.20
CA THR A 266 -3.88 -7.22 2.13
C THR A 266 -3.60 -6.48 3.44
N VAL A 267 -2.40 -6.65 4.03
CA VAL A 267 -2.00 -5.91 5.23
C VAL A 267 -1.98 -4.40 4.95
N ALA A 268 -1.53 -3.99 3.76
CA ALA A 268 -1.52 -2.59 3.36
C ALA A 268 -2.94 -1.97 3.26
N GLN A 269 -3.98 -2.79 3.12
CA GLN A 269 -5.38 -2.35 3.12
C GLN A 269 -6.04 -2.43 4.51
N ALA A 270 -5.33 -2.94 5.52
CA ALA A 270 -5.87 -3.08 6.86
C ALA A 270 -6.06 -1.70 7.54
N ARG A 271 -7.22 -1.52 8.15
CA ARG A 271 -7.59 -0.27 8.83
C ARG A 271 -7.25 -0.30 10.31
N PRO A 272 -6.96 0.84 10.93
CA PRO A 272 -6.89 0.94 12.39
C PRO A 272 -8.12 0.29 13.05
N GLY A 273 -7.89 -0.55 14.06
CA GLY A 273 -8.91 -1.31 14.77
C GLY A 273 -9.33 -2.62 14.10
N GLN A 274 -8.97 -2.87 12.84
CA GLN A 274 -9.30 -4.12 12.15
C GLN A 274 -8.57 -5.29 12.78
N ALA A 275 -9.28 -6.41 12.96
CA ALA A 275 -8.69 -7.64 13.46
C ALA A 275 -7.84 -8.33 12.40
N LEU A 276 -6.67 -8.87 12.83
CA LEU A 276 -5.75 -9.61 11.99
C LEU A 276 -5.30 -10.89 12.69
N ARG A 277 -5.21 -11.98 11.96
CA ARG A 277 -4.67 -13.26 12.42
C ARG A 277 -3.58 -13.73 11.47
N PHE A 278 -2.46 -14.18 12.03
CA PHE A 278 -1.44 -14.88 11.24
C PHE A 278 -1.80 -16.37 11.12
N ARG A 279 -1.71 -16.88 9.91
CA ARG A 279 -1.78 -18.32 9.62
C ARG A 279 -0.38 -18.80 9.25
N ARG A 280 0.17 -19.69 10.09
CA ARG A 280 1.46 -20.32 9.80
C ARG A 280 1.37 -21.20 8.56
N ILE A 281 2.37 -21.08 7.71
CA ILE A 281 2.65 -21.99 6.61
C ILE A 281 4.11 -22.45 6.71
N GLU A 282 4.43 -23.54 6.02
CA GLU A 282 5.79 -24.11 5.95
C GLU A 282 6.62 -23.44 4.85
#